data_972a4e7be74c10443ced6da23cd8be02
#
_entry.id   972a4e7be74c10443ced6da23cd8be02
#
_cell.length_a   1.000
_cell.length_b   1.000
_cell.length_c   1.000
_cell.angle_alpha   90.00
_cell.angle_beta   90.00
_cell.angle_gamma   90.00
#
_symmetry.space_group_name_H-M   'P 1'
#
loop_
_entity.id
_entity.type
_entity.pdbx_description
1 polymer ?
#
loop_
_entity_poly.entity_id
_entity_poly.type
_entity_poly.pdbx_seq_one_letter_code
_entity_poly.pdbx_strand_id
1 'polypeptide(L)'
;MYFTKSETRADLAPDGSGNFSEGDRIGLYINGENGVTYRELTFTGGEWMPRLRRSDFGAGRLQLSAHYPCIPSAAEDNAESVSLSVELNQQENGYTASDLLYSQSALETGEYTSVMTFRHVMHRLRVEFSDAAGDLSVRVRSKVGGTVNLLTGDTQLGEGDFQWITPKKNTDGSLEALIFPQSALPYRESEGLMEITADGKKAIYKVPELQNDGSPLEFFMAGKETTVRLSVQASDSEWKNKKCWTYGTYAADESAWLKLFPEYSNLYLPWKKEYGWYDCNKRNPTANPNLTPDGMMCWAATAANLMHWWIAQNKKYVDLYGERYKGPVYDYPLDKPQESDIFQCYVDAFDDKAGKIDDGINWFIHGKVPSYPKLLAPYNYAGYFKDVFPEGVLLGKNIGGLSKENFNETIKDALKNKKGIGIVIGPANKSHAVTMWGAEFDENGDVSYIYMADNNDRDYFEQWKVGCLRLQIVYETYPEGGSYTCFKSGYIEDNRSTVISRIVTLDLGEEYWKKYLGL
;
A
#
# COMPACT_ATOMS: atom_id res chain seq x y z
N MET A 1 -32.34 39.14 18.97
CA MET A 1 -31.56 37.95 19.26
C MET A 1 -30.45 37.88 18.25
N TYR A 2 -29.21 37.70 18.69
CA TYR A 2 -28.07 37.43 17.82
C TYR A 2 -27.62 36.00 18.07
N PHE A 3 -27.36 35.27 16.99
CA PHE A 3 -26.88 33.92 17.05
C PHE A 3 -25.44 33.96 16.53
N THR A 4 -24.51 33.49 17.33
CA THR A 4 -23.12 33.30 16.94
C THR A 4 -22.80 31.81 16.98
N LYS A 5 -21.86 31.40 16.18
CA LYS A 5 -21.51 30.05 15.87
C LYS A 5 -20.09 29.74 16.34
N SER A 6 -19.87 28.60 16.94
CA SER A 6 -18.53 28.11 17.21
C SER A 6 -18.18 26.85 16.43
N GLU A 7 -19.15 26.18 15.77
CA GLU A 7 -18.86 24.98 14.97
C GLU A 7 -19.95 24.73 13.93
N THR A 8 -19.65 24.65 12.63
CA THR A 8 -20.67 24.42 11.60
C THR A 8 -20.22 23.99 10.20
N ARG A 9 -21.15 23.85 9.33
CA ARG A 9 -21.43 22.94 8.28
C ARG A 9 -21.16 23.38 6.82
N ALA A 10 -20.96 24.59 6.41
CA ALA A 10 -20.85 24.92 4.97
C ALA A 10 -19.42 24.78 4.43
N ASP A 11 -18.45 25.11 5.27
CA ASP A 11 -17.02 24.86 5.03
C ASP A 11 -16.42 24.42 6.36
N LEU A 12 -16.57 23.13 6.69
CA LEU A 12 -15.99 22.59 7.93
C LEU A 12 -14.47 22.52 7.78
N ALA A 13 -13.79 23.28 8.63
CA ALA A 13 -12.40 23.03 8.92
C ALA A 13 -12.23 21.63 9.54
N PRO A 14 -11.02 21.03 9.48
CA PRO A 14 -10.77 19.70 10.06
C PRO A 14 -11.13 19.56 11.54
N ASP A 15 -11.23 20.67 12.26
CA ASP A 15 -11.63 20.75 13.67
C ASP A 15 -13.15 20.83 13.91
N GLY A 16 -13.96 20.82 12.83
CA GLY A 16 -15.42 20.92 12.90
C GLY A 16 -15.97 22.33 13.01
N SER A 17 -15.13 23.36 13.00
CA SER A 17 -15.56 24.77 13.03
C SER A 17 -16.11 25.23 11.67
N GLY A 18 -16.94 26.23 11.64
CA GLY A 18 -17.49 26.78 10.40
C GLY A 18 -18.44 27.97 10.60
N ASN A 19 -19.00 28.49 9.51
CA ASN A 19 -19.90 29.65 9.50
C ASN A 19 -21.22 29.35 8.78
N PHE A 20 -22.31 29.99 9.19
CA PHE A 20 -23.56 29.95 8.43
C PHE A 20 -23.42 30.73 7.12
N SER A 21 -24.03 30.23 6.10
CA SER A 21 -24.05 30.81 4.76
C SER A 21 -25.40 31.47 4.46
N GLU A 22 -25.38 32.36 3.48
CA GLU A 22 -26.62 33.00 2.99
C GLU A 22 -27.63 31.93 2.57
N GLY A 23 -28.85 32.05 3.09
CA GLY A 23 -29.94 31.09 2.85
C GLY A 23 -30.03 29.93 3.83
N ASP A 24 -29.07 29.76 4.75
CA ASP A 24 -29.16 28.72 5.80
C ASP A 24 -30.42 28.94 6.65
N ARG A 25 -31.08 27.85 7.02
CA ARG A 25 -32.31 27.87 7.81
C ARG A 25 -32.17 27.07 9.09
N ILE A 26 -32.61 27.66 10.22
CA ILE A 26 -32.71 26.98 11.51
C ILE A 26 -34.18 26.90 11.96
N GLY A 27 -34.50 25.82 12.69
CA GLY A 27 -35.69 25.75 13.49
C GLY A 27 -35.38 26.19 14.93
N LEU A 28 -36.24 27.06 15.49
CA LEU A 28 -36.04 27.60 16.83
C LEU A 28 -37.32 27.36 17.66
N TYR A 29 -37.20 26.64 18.77
CA TYR A 29 -38.22 26.55 19.82
C TYR A 29 -37.92 27.59 20.89
N ILE A 30 -38.95 28.31 21.26
CA ILE A 30 -38.93 29.33 22.32
C ILE A 30 -39.95 28.90 23.36
N ASN A 31 -39.48 28.50 24.51
CA ASN A 31 -40.34 28.12 25.66
C ASN A 31 -40.36 29.26 26.68
N GLY A 32 -41.51 29.85 26.88
CA GLY A 32 -41.74 30.97 27.77
C GLY A 32 -43.07 30.81 28.53
N GLU A 33 -43.52 31.89 29.18
CA GLU A 33 -44.77 31.91 29.94
C GLU A 33 -46.01 31.53 29.12
N ASN A 34 -45.96 31.80 27.80
CA ASN A 34 -47.04 31.50 26.86
C ASN A 34 -46.95 30.09 26.23
N GLY A 35 -46.08 29.24 26.79
CA GLY A 35 -45.79 27.89 26.26
C GLY A 35 -44.69 27.85 25.23
N VAL A 36 -44.57 26.73 24.51
CA VAL A 36 -43.57 26.50 23.48
C VAL A 36 -44.05 27.03 22.13
N THR A 37 -43.25 27.85 21.51
CA THR A 37 -43.50 28.39 20.17
C THR A 37 -42.37 28.03 19.22
N TYR A 38 -42.69 27.54 18.03
CA TYR A 38 -41.74 27.24 16.97
C TYR A 38 -41.62 28.39 15.96
N ARG A 39 -40.42 28.68 15.52
CA ARG A 39 -40.11 29.66 14.46
C ARG A 39 -39.00 29.13 13.54
N GLU A 40 -39.17 29.37 12.26
CA GLU A 40 -38.10 29.19 11.29
C GLU A 40 -37.39 30.51 11.04
N LEU A 41 -36.06 30.48 11.06
CA LEU A 41 -35.25 31.64 10.76
C LEU A 41 -34.29 31.32 9.61
N THR A 42 -34.13 32.29 8.69
CA THR A 42 -33.20 32.20 7.57
C THR A 42 -32.04 33.20 7.76
N PHE A 43 -30.86 32.78 7.51
CA PHE A 43 -29.68 33.65 7.53
C PHE A 43 -29.62 34.46 6.24
N THR A 44 -29.74 35.80 6.35
CA THR A 44 -29.81 36.71 5.20
C THR A 44 -29.15 38.03 5.55
N GLY A 45 -28.19 38.46 4.71
CA GLY A 45 -27.46 39.71 4.90
C GLY A 45 -26.66 39.78 6.21
N GLY A 46 -26.18 38.63 6.69
CA GLY A 46 -25.41 38.52 7.95
C GLY A 46 -26.29 38.44 9.20
N GLU A 47 -27.60 38.33 9.07
CA GLU A 47 -28.55 38.29 10.20
C GLU A 47 -29.59 37.17 10.03
N TRP A 48 -30.16 36.72 11.16
CA TRP A 48 -31.27 35.75 11.17
C TRP A 48 -32.64 36.47 11.04
N MET A 49 -33.37 36.09 10.03
CA MET A 49 -34.67 36.69 9.70
C MET A 49 -35.81 35.65 9.76
N PRO A 50 -37.05 36.02 10.17
CA PRO A 50 -37.42 37.34 10.65
C PRO A 50 -36.87 37.68 12.05
N ARG A 51 -36.63 38.94 12.31
CA ARG A 51 -36.31 39.39 13.68
C ARG A 51 -37.51 39.14 14.59
N LEU A 52 -37.28 38.54 15.76
CA LEU A 52 -38.31 38.19 16.73
C LEU A 52 -38.45 39.27 17.78
N ARG A 53 -39.68 39.52 18.20
CA ARG A 53 -39.97 40.46 19.30
C ARG A 53 -40.15 39.68 20.58
N ARG A 54 -39.42 40.06 21.64
CA ARG A 54 -39.51 39.41 22.95
C ARG A 54 -40.92 39.42 23.51
N SER A 55 -41.67 40.52 23.32
CA SER A 55 -43.06 40.66 23.78
C SER A 55 -43.99 39.53 23.30
N ASP A 56 -43.66 38.89 22.19
CA ASP A 56 -44.51 37.83 21.62
C ASP A 56 -44.41 36.50 22.40
N PHE A 57 -43.44 36.37 23.32
CA PHE A 57 -43.10 35.15 24.05
C PHE A 57 -43.25 35.27 25.58
N GLY A 58 -43.64 36.43 26.10
CA GLY A 58 -43.77 36.70 27.52
C GLY A 58 -42.64 37.53 28.11
N ALA A 59 -42.82 37.97 29.37
CA ALA A 59 -41.88 38.86 30.06
C ALA A 59 -40.78 38.10 30.83
N GLY A 60 -41.05 36.86 31.24
CA GLY A 60 -40.18 36.03 32.05
C GLY A 60 -38.96 35.47 31.32
N ARG A 61 -38.28 34.54 31.94
CA ARG A 61 -37.19 33.78 31.33
C ARG A 61 -37.67 32.99 30.13
N LEU A 62 -36.88 33.01 29.04
CA LEU A 62 -37.15 32.19 27.85
C LEU A 62 -36.06 31.11 27.72
N GLN A 63 -36.48 29.86 27.49
CA GLN A 63 -35.59 28.78 27.11
C GLN A 63 -35.61 28.67 25.58
N LEU A 64 -34.42 28.67 24.97
CA LEU A 64 -34.26 28.61 23.54
C LEU A 64 -33.62 27.29 23.15
N SER A 65 -34.17 26.59 22.15
CA SER A 65 -33.58 25.40 21.57
C SER A 65 -33.62 25.53 20.06
N ALA A 66 -32.48 25.39 19.40
CA ALA A 66 -32.39 25.54 17.95
C ALA A 66 -31.72 24.31 17.31
N HIS A 67 -32.13 24.01 16.10
CA HIS A 67 -31.54 22.94 15.28
C HIS A 67 -31.26 23.40 13.85
N TYR A 68 -30.24 22.78 13.25
CA TYR A 68 -29.84 23.01 11.86
C TYR A 68 -29.44 21.68 11.19
N PRO A 69 -29.89 21.38 9.97
CA PRO A 69 -30.82 22.21 9.17
C PRO A 69 -32.19 22.31 9.80
N CYS A 70 -32.95 23.30 9.35
CA CYS A 70 -34.37 23.40 9.70
C CYS A 70 -35.11 22.14 9.21
N ILE A 71 -35.84 21.50 10.12
CA ILE A 71 -36.76 20.39 9.80
C ILE A 71 -38.15 20.96 9.74
N PRO A 72 -38.76 21.19 8.57
CA PRO A 72 -40.06 21.87 8.46
C PRO A 72 -41.19 21.14 9.18
N SER A 73 -41.20 19.81 9.18
CA SER A 73 -42.17 18.97 9.88
C SER A 73 -42.06 19.06 11.39
N ALA A 74 -40.97 19.57 11.94
CA ALA A 74 -40.81 19.71 13.40
C ALA A 74 -41.82 20.65 14.06
N ALA A 75 -42.46 21.54 13.28
CA ALA A 75 -43.53 22.40 13.76
C ALA A 75 -44.87 21.64 13.95
N GLU A 76 -45.05 20.56 13.20
CA GLU A 76 -46.28 19.77 13.17
C GLU A 76 -46.15 18.48 14.01
N ASP A 77 -44.91 17.95 14.09
CA ASP A 77 -44.57 16.75 14.83
C ASP A 77 -44.29 17.04 16.32
N ASN A 78 -44.30 15.99 17.14
CA ASN A 78 -43.90 16.07 18.53
C ASN A 78 -42.37 16.41 18.62
N ALA A 79 -42.04 17.64 19.03
CA ALA A 79 -40.68 18.13 19.17
C ALA A 79 -39.80 17.26 20.09
N GLU A 80 -40.39 16.49 20.98
CA GLU A 80 -39.69 15.58 21.89
C GLU A 80 -39.22 14.27 21.22
N SER A 81 -39.76 13.94 20.02
CA SER A 81 -39.45 12.67 19.36
C SER A 81 -39.57 12.79 17.83
N VAL A 82 -38.67 13.55 17.23
CA VAL A 82 -38.62 13.73 15.77
C VAL A 82 -37.78 12.64 15.14
N SER A 83 -38.30 11.95 14.13
CA SER A 83 -37.59 10.91 13.39
C SER A 83 -36.39 11.49 12.65
N LEU A 84 -35.26 10.79 12.76
CA LEU A 84 -33.99 11.17 12.13
C LEU A 84 -33.30 9.93 11.57
N SER A 85 -32.65 10.06 10.43
CA SER A 85 -31.83 8.99 9.85
C SER A 85 -30.55 9.57 9.23
N VAL A 86 -29.49 8.76 9.23
CA VAL A 86 -28.28 9.07 8.48
C VAL A 86 -28.35 8.41 7.11
N GLU A 87 -27.78 9.06 6.10
CA GLU A 87 -27.71 8.54 4.74
C GLU A 87 -26.75 7.35 4.64
N LEU A 88 -27.13 6.33 3.86
CA LEU A 88 -26.28 5.16 3.60
C LEU A 88 -25.09 5.49 2.71
N ASN A 89 -25.25 6.43 1.80
CA ASN A 89 -24.16 6.97 1.00
C ASN A 89 -23.84 8.38 1.49
N GLN A 90 -22.76 8.49 2.25
CA GLN A 90 -22.33 9.78 2.80
C GLN A 90 -21.26 10.49 1.93
N GLN A 91 -21.07 10.04 0.71
CA GLN A 91 -20.30 10.80 -0.28
C GLN A 91 -21.08 12.04 -0.73
N GLU A 92 -20.38 13.02 -1.29
CA GLU A 92 -20.97 14.28 -1.75
C GLU A 92 -21.88 14.94 -0.67
N ASN A 93 -23.16 15.06 -0.96
CA ASN A 93 -24.13 15.72 -0.08
C ASN A 93 -24.66 14.81 1.05
N GLY A 94 -24.46 13.49 0.98
CA GLY A 94 -25.03 12.55 1.95
C GLY A 94 -24.44 12.71 3.36
N TYR A 95 -23.16 13.04 3.47
CA TYR A 95 -22.53 13.37 4.74
C TYR A 95 -23.24 14.58 5.41
N THR A 96 -23.41 15.63 4.62
CA THR A 96 -24.05 16.85 5.06
C THR A 96 -25.54 16.64 5.40
N ALA A 97 -26.23 15.81 4.65
CA ALA A 97 -27.65 15.47 4.92
C ALA A 97 -27.82 14.64 6.20
N SER A 98 -26.78 13.90 6.60
CA SER A 98 -26.78 13.07 7.83
C SER A 98 -26.48 13.86 9.09
N ASP A 99 -26.06 15.11 8.99
CA ASP A 99 -25.61 15.91 10.12
C ASP A 99 -26.75 16.76 10.70
N LEU A 100 -26.94 16.67 11.99
CA LEU A 100 -27.85 17.55 12.73
C LEU A 100 -27.06 18.31 13.79
N LEU A 101 -27.18 19.63 13.74
CA LEU A 101 -26.64 20.50 14.77
C LEU A 101 -27.73 20.96 15.72
N TYR A 102 -27.41 21.03 16.99
CA TYR A 102 -28.31 21.45 18.06
C TYR A 102 -27.64 22.49 18.96
N SER A 103 -28.47 23.45 19.40
CA SER A 103 -28.04 24.46 20.38
C SER A 103 -29.13 24.74 21.37
N GLN A 104 -28.76 24.97 22.62
CA GLN A 104 -29.65 25.40 23.70
C GLN A 104 -29.06 26.61 24.41
N SER A 105 -29.91 27.55 24.76
CA SER A 105 -29.56 28.73 25.52
C SER A 105 -30.76 29.24 26.32
N ALA A 106 -30.54 30.14 27.25
CA ALA A 106 -31.57 30.85 27.94
C ALA A 106 -31.45 32.36 27.71
N LEU A 107 -32.57 33.04 27.79
CA LEU A 107 -32.65 34.50 27.76
C LEU A 107 -33.36 34.96 29.03
N GLU A 108 -32.59 35.59 29.93
CA GLU A 108 -33.12 36.02 31.23
C GLU A 108 -34.06 37.21 31.10
N THR A 109 -34.82 37.47 32.15
CA THR A 109 -35.75 38.61 32.20
C THR A 109 -35.02 39.93 31.93
N GLY A 110 -35.50 40.67 30.94
CA GLY A 110 -34.88 41.96 30.53
C GLY A 110 -33.75 41.82 29.49
N GLU A 111 -33.28 40.64 29.18
CA GLU A 111 -32.32 40.42 28.11
C GLU A 111 -32.99 40.34 26.74
N TYR A 112 -32.30 40.86 25.73
CA TYR A 112 -32.77 40.93 24.33
C TYR A 112 -31.86 40.21 23.33
N THR A 113 -30.73 39.69 23.82
CA THR A 113 -29.74 39.01 22.99
C THR A 113 -29.32 37.72 23.65
N SER A 114 -29.15 36.66 22.88
CA SER A 114 -28.60 35.39 23.33
C SER A 114 -27.61 34.87 22.28
N VAL A 115 -26.53 34.27 22.74
CA VAL A 115 -25.59 33.54 21.91
C VAL A 115 -25.94 32.08 21.96
N MET A 116 -26.08 31.47 20.78
CA MET A 116 -26.40 30.05 20.66
C MET A 116 -25.24 29.36 19.92
N THR A 117 -24.55 28.46 20.63
CA THR A 117 -23.45 27.64 20.08
C THR A 117 -24.00 26.29 19.67
N PHE A 118 -23.87 25.95 18.39
CA PHE A 118 -24.34 24.70 17.86
C PHE A 118 -23.30 23.59 18.05
N ARG A 119 -23.76 22.39 18.37
CA ARG A 119 -22.97 21.17 18.49
C ARG A 119 -23.57 20.07 17.61
N HIS A 120 -22.72 19.16 17.13
CA HIS A 120 -23.19 17.98 16.41
C HIS A 120 -23.98 17.04 17.31
N VAL A 121 -25.06 16.47 16.79
CA VAL A 121 -25.89 15.48 17.48
C VAL A 121 -25.41 14.06 17.13
N MET A 122 -24.85 13.87 15.95
CA MET A 122 -24.27 12.61 15.52
C MET A 122 -22.87 12.38 16.09
N HIS A 123 -22.43 11.12 16.10
CA HIS A 123 -21.03 10.76 16.35
C HIS A 123 -20.26 10.75 15.04
N ARG A 124 -19.06 11.34 15.01
CA ARG A 124 -18.16 11.36 13.87
C ARG A 124 -17.15 10.22 14.00
N LEU A 125 -17.12 9.33 13.02
CA LEU A 125 -16.10 8.30 12.87
C LEU A 125 -15.12 8.73 11.78
N ARG A 126 -13.85 8.90 12.13
CA ARG A 126 -12.77 9.21 11.19
C ARG A 126 -11.84 8.02 11.05
N VAL A 127 -11.52 7.64 9.81
CA VAL A 127 -10.62 6.53 9.50
C VAL A 127 -9.42 7.06 8.73
N GLU A 128 -8.23 6.85 9.28
CA GLU A 128 -6.95 7.25 8.71
C GLU A 128 -6.14 6.00 8.35
N PHE A 129 -5.48 6.03 7.19
CA PHE A 129 -4.61 4.94 6.74
C PHE A 129 -3.16 5.42 6.73
N SER A 130 -2.26 4.69 7.39
CA SER A 130 -0.82 5.00 7.38
C SER A 130 -0.15 4.64 6.06
N ASP A 131 -0.68 3.62 5.37
CA ASP A 131 -0.16 3.13 4.09
C ASP A 131 -1.35 2.83 3.17
N ALA A 132 -1.58 3.69 2.19
CA ALA A 132 -2.63 3.49 1.18
C ALA A 132 -2.05 2.72 -0.01
N ALA A 133 -2.17 1.40 -0.01
CA ALA A 133 -1.84 0.56 -1.15
C ALA A 133 -3.13 0.15 -1.88
N GLY A 134 -3.20 0.44 -3.19
CA GLY A 134 -4.22 -0.11 -4.10
C GLY A 134 -5.64 0.47 -3.98
N ASP A 135 -6.58 -0.24 -4.58
CA ASP A 135 -8.02 0.08 -4.53
C ASP A 135 -8.58 -0.27 -3.15
N LEU A 136 -8.63 0.74 -2.27
CA LEU A 136 -9.16 0.63 -0.93
C LEU A 136 -10.61 1.10 -0.89
N SER A 137 -11.52 0.24 -0.41
CA SER A 137 -12.89 0.61 -0.08
C SER A 137 -13.23 0.23 1.36
N VAL A 138 -14.01 1.09 2.02
CA VAL A 138 -14.47 0.90 3.39
C VAL A 138 -15.97 1.09 3.45
N ARG A 139 -16.63 0.23 4.23
CA ARG A 139 -18.04 0.41 4.61
C ARG A 139 -18.13 0.38 6.12
N VAL A 140 -18.91 1.27 6.70
CA VAL A 140 -19.14 1.38 8.15
C VAL A 140 -20.49 0.76 8.47
N ARG A 141 -20.51 -0.13 9.45
CA ARG A 141 -21.75 -0.78 9.92
C ARG A 141 -22.36 0.06 11.04
N SER A 142 -23.62 0.43 10.91
CA SER A 142 -24.32 1.23 11.92
C SER A 142 -25.83 0.99 11.87
N LYS A 143 -26.50 1.21 12.99
CA LYS A 143 -27.92 1.53 12.98
C LYS A 143 -28.08 2.96 12.47
N VAL A 144 -28.99 3.18 11.55
CA VAL A 144 -29.05 4.43 10.76
C VAL A 144 -30.25 5.32 11.12
N GLY A 145 -31.18 4.81 11.88
CA GLY A 145 -32.41 5.54 12.25
C GLY A 145 -32.61 5.62 13.75
N GLY A 146 -33.34 6.65 14.15
CA GLY A 146 -33.72 6.89 15.53
C GLY A 146 -34.59 8.14 15.67
N THR A 147 -34.67 8.70 16.86
CA THR A 147 -35.38 9.97 17.13
C THR A 147 -34.45 10.95 17.84
N VAL A 148 -34.74 12.22 17.69
CA VAL A 148 -34.11 13.31 18.41
C VAL A 148 -35.17 14.14 19.13
N ASN A 149 -34.88 14.53 20.38
CA ASN A 149 -35.65 15.53 21.11
C ASN A 149 -35.09 16.92 20.76
N LEU A 150 -35.79 17.69 19.96
CA LEU A 150 -35.38 19.03 19.53
C LEU A 150 -35.40 20.09 20.63
N LEU A 151 -35.97 19.78 21.81
CA LEU A 151 -35.94 20.66 22.97
C LEU A 151 -34.69 20.46 23.84
N THR A 152 -34.08 19.25 23.83
CA THR A 152 -32.91 18.91 24.66
C THR A 152 -31.66 18.54 23.84
N GLY A 153 -31.83 18.13 22.60
CA GLY A 153 -30.76 17.61 21.73
C GLY A 153 -30.41 16.14 22.00
N ASP A 154 -31.18 15.45 22.84
CA ASP A 154 -30.98 14.04 23.14
C ASP A 154 -31.45 13.16 22.00
N THR A 155 -30.72 12.09 21.73
CA THR A 155 -31.05 11.10 20.71
C THR A 155 -31.43 9.76 21.31
N GLN A 156 -32.36 9.07 20.65
CA GLN A 156 -32.72 7.70 20.98
C GLN A 156 -32.56 6.84 19.72
N LEU A 157 -31.70 5.82 19.81
CA LEU A 157 -31.45 4.89 18.72
C LEU A 157 -32.71 4.05 18.44
N GLY A 158 -33.05 3.89 17.16
CA GLY A 158 -34.15 3.04 16.73
C GLY A 158 -33.85 1.55 16.84
N GLU A 159 -34.91 0.72 16.81
CA GLU A 159 -34.79 -0.74 16.86
C GLU A 159 -34.42 -1.39 15.51
N GLY A 160 -34.27 -0.60 14.45
CA GLY A 160 -33.94 -1.09 13.11
C GLY A 160 -32.63 -1.88 13.04
N ASP A 161 -32.45 -2.64 11.95
CA ASP A 161 -31.27 -3.44 11.69
C ASP A 161 -30.03 -2.59 11.41
N PHE A 162 -28.86 -3.19 11.61
CA PHE A 162 -27.61 -2.60 11.18
C PHE A 162 -27.51 -2.56 9.65
N GLN A 163 -27.05 -1.44 9.12
CA GLN A 163 -26.84 -1.22 7.70
C GLN A 163 -25.41 -0.77 7.42
N TRP A 164 -24.99 -0.88 6.16
CA TRP A 164 -23.66 -0.47 5.72
C TRP A 164 -23.70 0.94 5.14
N ILE A 165 -22.91 1.82 5.72
CA ILE A 165 -22.73 3.21 5.29
C ILE A 165 -21.45 3.29 4.44
N THR A 166 -21.54 3.92 3.28
CA THR A 166 -20.38 4.34 2.48
C THR A 166 -19.90 5.69 2.99
N PRO A 167 -18.69 5.78 3.60
CA PRO A 167 -18.19 7.01 4.19
C PRO A 167 -17.78 8.05 3.13
N LYS A 168 -17.74 9.31 3.54
CA LYS A 168 -17.17 10.42 2.78
C LYS A 168 -15.65 10.25 2.68
N LYS A 169 -15.08 10.46 1.49
CA LYS A 169 -13.63 10.52 1.28
C LYS A 169 -13.16 11.97 1.29
N ASN A 170 -12.20 12.28 2.16
CA ASN A 170 -11.58 13.59 2.26
C ASN A 170 -10.41 13.74 1.29
N THR A 171 -9.97 14.97 1.06
CA THR A 171 -8.84 15.31 0.18
C THR A 171 -7.49 14.79 0.70
N ASP A 172 -7.36 14.59 2.01
CA ASP A 172 -6.18 13.99 2.66
C ASP A 172 -6.15 12.45 2.60
N GLY A 173 -7.17 11.84 1.95
CA GLY A 173 -7.31 10.40 1.84
C GLY A 173 -8.00 9.72 3.03
N SER A 174 -8.26 10.43 4.11
CA SER A 174 -9.06 9.90 5.23
C SER A 174 -10.53 9.72 4.84
N LEU A 175 -11.23 8.86 5.59
CA LEU A 175 -12.65 8.62 5.42
C LEU A 175 -13.41 9.09 6.66
N GLU A 176 -14.61 9.61 6.47
CA GLU A 176 -15.48 10.06 7.56
C GLU A 176 -16.89 9.53 7.41
N ALA A 177 -17.47 9.08 8.52
CA ALA A 177 -18.88 8.71 8.59
C ALA A 177 -19.54 9.34 9.83
N LEU A 178 -20.77 9.82 9.64
CA LEU A 178 -21.66 10.19 10.73
C LEU A 178 -22.54 8.99 11.07
N ILE A 179 -22.55 8.61 12.33
CA ILE A 179 -23.37 7.51 12.86
C ILE A 179 -24.21 8.01 14.04
N PHE A 180 -25.32 7.36 14.30
CA PHE A 180 -26.09 7.61 15.52
C PHE A 180 -25.25 7.33 16.77
N PRO A 181 -25.40 8.13 17.84
CA PRO A 181 -24.87 7.78 19.15
C PRO A 181 -25.39 6.42 19.61
N GLN A 182 -24.50 5.48 19.88
CA GLN A 182 -24.85 4.08 20.17
C GLN A 182 -23.77 3.33 20.92
N SER A 183 -24.11 2.18 21.51
CA SER A 183 -23.16 1.32 22.16
C SER A 183 -22.10 0.80 21.18
N ALA A 184 -20.84 0.77 21.62
CA ALA A 184 -19.73 0.18 20.87
C ALA A 184 -19.64 -1.35 21.03
N LEU A 185 -20.35 -1.94 21.98
CA LEU A 185 -20.29 -3.38 22.30
C LEU A 185 -20.64 -4.30 21.12
N PRO A 186 -21.70 -4.05 20.33
CA PRO A 186 -22.05 -4.91 19.19
C PRO A 186 -20.97 -4.98 18.10
N TYR A 187 -20.04 -4.04 18.08
CA TYR A 187 -18.96 -3.96 17.09
C TYR A 187 -17.70 -4.70 17.50
N ARG A 188 -17.67 -5.32 18.68
CA ARG A 188 -16.63 -6.26 19.13
C ARG A 188 -16.88 -7.68 18.60
N GLU A 189 -18.07 -7.96 18.13
CA GLU A 189 -18.52 -9.24 17.58
C GLU A 189 -18.00 -9.52 16.18
N SER A 190 -18.39 -10.66 15.58
CA SER A 190 -17.86 -11.15 14.30
C SER A 190 -18.02 -10.19 13.13
N GLU A 191 -19.14 -9.44 13.09
CA GLU A 191 -19.45 -8.51 12.00
C GLU A 191 -18.71 -7.17 12.09
N GLY A 192 -18.18 -6.82 13.28
CA GLY A 192 -17.37 -5.64 13.53
C GLY A 192 -18.04 -4.30 13.21
N LEU A 193 -17.21 -3.25 13.19
CA LEU A 193 -17.63 -1.87 12.86
C LEU A 193 -17.44 -1.54 11.39
N MET A 194 -16.37 -2.04 10.77
CA MET A 194 -16.04 -1.71 9.38
C MET A 194 -15.67 -2.96 8.59
N GLU A 195 -16.12 -3.00 7.34
CA GLU A 195 -15.59 -3.89 6.31
C GLU A 195 -14.62 -3.09 5.44
N ILE A 196 -13.40 -3.57 5.34
CA ILE A 196 -12.33 -2.98 4.57
C ILE A 196 -12.02 -3.94 3.42
N THR A 197 -12.07 -3.47 2.19
CA THR A 197 -11.67 -4.24 1.01
C THR A 197 -10.44 -3.57 0.40
N ALA A 198 -9.36 -4.33 0.28
CA ALA A 198 -8.13 -3.90 -0.36
C ALA A 198 -7.69 -5.00 -1.33
N ASP A 199 -7.42 -4.66 -2.59
CA ASP A 199 -6.99 -5.60 -3.64
C ASP A 199 -7.91 -6.84 -3.75
N GLY A 200 -9.23 -6.64 -3.61
CA GLY A 200 -10.22 -7.72 -3.65
C GLY A 200 -10.31 -8.60 -2.40
N LYS A 201 -9.49 -8.37 -1.39
CA LYS A 201 -9.54 -9.08 -0.09
C LYS A 201 -10.32 -8.27 0.93
N LYS A 202 -11.09 -8.95 1.76
CA LYS A 202 -11.93 -8.34 2.80
C LYS A 202 -11.37 -8.58 4.19
N ALA A 203 -11.37 -7.54 5.01
CA ALA A 203 -11.08 -7.59 6.43
C ALA A 203 -12.20 -6.91 7.23
N ILE A 204 -12.43 -7.39 8.45
CA ILE A 204 -13.40 -6.81 9.38
C ILE A 204 -12.63 -6.15 10.53
N TYR A 205 -12.85 -4.85 10.68
CA TYR A 205 -12.36 -4.13 11.85
C TYR A 205 -13.35 -4.25 13.00
N LYS A 206 -12.86 -4.74 14.13
CA LYS A 206 -13.62 -4.83 15.39
C LYS A 206 -13.17 -3.73 16.34
N VAL A 207 -14.12 -3.15 17.05
CA VAL A 207 -13.82 -2.14 18.06
C VAL A 207 -13.05 -2.77 19.21
N PRO A 208 -11.88 -2.23 19.61
CA PRO A 208 -11.13 -2.72 20.76
C PRO A 208 -11.87 -2.44 22.08
N GLU A 209 -11.56 -3.18 23.11
CA GLU A 209 -12.12 -2.93 24.46
C GLU A 209 -11.61 -1.61 25.05
N LEU A 210 -10.33 -1.30 24.79
CA LEU A 210 -9.66 -0.10 25.29
C LEU A 210 -9.22 0.78 24.11
N GLN A 211 -9.32 2.08 24.28
CA GLN A 211 -8.73 3.08 23.40
C GLN A 211 -7.21 3.14 23.60
N ASN A 212 -6.51 3.89 22.74
CA ASN A 212 -5.05 4.04 22.82
C ASN A 212 -4.55 4.67 24.13
N ASP A 213 -5.40 5.42 24.82
CA ASP A 213 -5.12 6.03 26.13
C ASP A 213 -5.43 5.11 27.33
N GLY A 214 -5.86 3.86 27.04
CA GLY A 214 -6.26 2.86 28.03
C GLY A 214 -7.66 3.03 28.60
N SER A 215 -8.44 4.02 28.14
CA SER A 215 -9.84 4.17 28.52
C SER A 215 -10.75 3.20 27.76
N PRO A 216 -11.87 2.71 28.36
CA PRO A 216 -12.79 1.83 27.64
C PRO A 216 -13.59 2.60 26.59
N LEU A 217 -13.72 2.02 25.39
CA LEU A 217 -14.61 2.53 24.33
C LEU A 217 -15.94 1.76 24.41
N GLU A 218 -16.86 2.22 25.23
CA GLU A 218 -18.16 1.57 25.43
C GLU A 218 -19.27 2.18 24.58
N PHE A 219 -19.12 3.45 24.18
CA PHE A 219 -20.15 4.20 23.52
C PHE A 219 -19.63 5.22 22.50
N PHE A 220 -20.27 5.32 21.35
CA PHE A 220 -20.11 6.39 20.38
C PHE A 220 -21.02 7.56 20.77
N MET A 221 -20.45 8.59 21.38
CA MET A 221 -21.22 9.68 22.01
C MET A 221 -21.57 10.79 21.02
N ALA A 222 -22.71 11.43 21.22
CA ALA A 222 -23.15 12.62 20.49
C ALA A 222 -22.10 13.74 20.53
N GLY A 223 -21.81 14.36 19.39
CA GLY A 223 -20.87 15.48 19.27
C GLY A 223 -19.41 15.12 19.57
N LYS A 224 -19.07 13.84 19.58
CA LYS A 224 -17.71 13.35 19.75
C LYS A 224 -17.19 12.69 18.47
N GLU A 225 -15.86 12.61 18.37
CA GLU A 225 -15.16 11.93 17.30
C GLU A 225 -14.41 10.70 17.84
N THR A 226 -14.43 9.63 17.07
CA THR A 226 -13.50 8.51 17.23
C THR A 226 -12.65 8.39 15.98
N THR A 227 -11.35 8.54 16.14
CA THR A 227 -10.39 8.33 15.04
C THR A 227 -9.82 6.92 15.11
N VAL A 228 -10.00 6.16 14.04
CA VAL A 228 -9.44 4.82 13.85
C VAL A 228 -8.26 4.94 12.90
N ARG A 229 -7.05 4.58 13.36
CA ARG A 229 -5.84 4.52 12.55
C ARG A 229 -5.56 3.10 12.16
N LEU A 230 -5.50 2.84 10.87
CA LEU A 230 -5.31 1.51 10.30
C LEU A 230 -4.05 1.49 9.44
N SER A 231 -3.29 0.41 9.57
CA SER A 231 -2.31 -0.01 8.58
C SER A 231 -2.92 -1.17 7.80
N VAL A 232 -3.12 -0.97 6.50
CA VAL A 232 -3.62 -2.03 5.64
C VAL A 232 -2.43 -2.82 5.14
N GLN A 233 -2.02 -3.81 5.92
CA GLN A 233 -1.09 -4.82 5.45
C GLN A 233 -1.88 -5.85 4.65
N ALA A 234 -1.50 -6.07 3.38
CA ALA A 234 -2.00 -7.22 2.63
C ALA A 234 -1.74 -8.47 3.45
N SER A 235 -2.77 -9.28 3.70
CA SER A 235 -2.59 -10.48 4.51
C SER A 235 -1.59 -11.39 3.81
N ASP A 236 -0.44 -11.62 4.44
CA ASP A 236 0.61 -12.52 3.95
C ASP A 236 0.20 -14.00 3.99
N SER A 237 -1.06 -14.29 4.27
CA SER A 237 -1.60 -15.65 4.31
C SER A 237 -1.35 -16.43 3.02
N GLU A 238 -1.30 -15.73 1.88
CA GLU A 238 -0.99 -16.33 0.58
C GLU A 238 0.47 -16.82 0.49
N TRP A 239 1.38 -16.26 1.29
CA TRP A 239 2.81 -16.58 1.28
C TRP A 239 3.25 -17.52 2.40
N LYS A 240 2.40 -17.77 3.40
CA LYS A 240 2.75 -18.60 4.56
C LYS A 240 3.21 -20.01 4.18
N ASN A 241 4.40 -20.37 4.65
CA ASN A 241 5.01 -21.68 4.44
C ASN A 241 5.14 -22.10 2.98
N LYS A 242 5.19 -21.12 2.04
CA LYS A 242 5.34 -21.39 0.61
C LYS A 242 6.81 -21.44 0.19
N LYS A 243 7.05 -22.26 -0.83
CA LYS A 243 8.27 -22.27 -1.64
C LYS A 243 7.88 -21.80 -3.04
N CYS A 244 8.45 -20.71 -3.50
CA CYS A 244 8.13 -20.10 -4.78
C CYS A 244 9.38 -19.95 -5.64
N TRP A 245 9.28 -20.36 -6.89
CA TRP A 245 10.31 -20.18 -7.90
C TRP A 245 9.93 -19.01 -8.83
N THR A 246 10.94 -18.39 -9.41
CA THR A 246 10.75 -17.39 -10.45
C THR A 246 9.92 -17.98 -11.59
N TYR A 247 9.05 -17.19 -12.18
CA TYR A 247 8.15 -17.64 -13.24
C TYR A 247 8.91 -18.37 -14.38
N GLY A 248 8.36 -19.53 -14.79
CA GLY A 248 8.98 -20.36 -15.85
C GLY A 248 10.18 -21.17 -15.41
N THR A 249 10.51 -21.17 -14.12
CA THR A 249 11.49 -22.08 -13.53
C THR A 249 10.79 -23.15 -12.71
N TYR A 250 11.40 -24.31 -12.59
CA TYR A 250 10.77 -25.46 -11.93
C TYR A 250 11.38 -25.73 -10.57
N ALA A 251 10.54 -26.15 -9.63
CA ALA A 251 10.96 -26.64 -8.34
C ALA A 251 11.66 -28.00 -8.52
N ALA A 252 12.84 -28.14 -7.96
CA ALA A 252 13.48 -29.43 -7.84
C ALA A 252 12.84 -30.23 -6.69
N ASP A 253 12.85 -31.56 -6.81
CA ASP A 253 12.52 -32.44 -5.71
C ASP A 253 13.45 -32.19 -4.51
N GLU A 254 12.94 -32.31 -3.29
CA GLU A 254 13.75 -32.11 -2.07
C GLU A 254 14.98 -33.01 -2.01
N SER A 255 14.89 -34.21 -2.58
CA SER A 255 15.98 -35.19 -2.68
C SER A 255 17.13 -34.74 -3.61
N ALA A 256 16.91 -33.74 -4.47
CA ALA A 256 17.93 -33.21 -5.36
C ALA A 256 18.90 -32.24 -4.68
N TRP A 257 18.53 -31.72 -3.52
CA TRP A 257 19.35 -30.81 -2.75
C TRP A 257 20.43 -31.54 -1.96
N LEU A 258 21.65 -31.07 -2.06
CA LEU A 258 22.83 -31.66 -1.43
C LEU A 258 23.32 -30.75 -0.29
N LYS A 259 23.84 -31.34 0.77
CA LYS A 259 24.54 -30.59 1.82
C LYS A 259 25.97 -30.28 1.35
N LEU A 260 26.29 -28.98 1.29
CA LEU A 260 27.66 -28.55 0.96
C LEU A 260 28.63 -28.82 2.11
N PHE A 261 28.18 -28.50 3.33
CA PHE A 261 28.98 -28.70 4.54
C PHE A 261 28.09 -29.27 5.65
N PRO A 262 28.57 -30.26 6.44
CA PRO A 262 27.78 -30.87 7.50
C PRO A 262 27.29 -29.89 8.58
N GLU A 263 28.11 -28.85 8.85
CA GLU A 263 27.89 -27.85 9.90
C GLU A 263 26.95 -26.70 9.50
N TYR A 264 26.62 -26.56 8.21
CA TYR A 264 25.76 -25.47 7.74
C TYR A 264 24.40 -25.98 7.25
N SER A 265 23.37 -25.18 7.47
CA SER A 265 22.02 -25.46 6.96
C SER A 265 21.84 -25.18 5.47
N ASN A 266 22.89 -24.69 4.81
CA ASN A 266 22.84 -24.32 3.41
C ASN A 266 22.86 -25.57 2.52
N LEU A 267 21.93 -25.61 1.58
CA LEU A 267 21.80 -26.68 0.60
C LEU A 267 22.21 -26.16 -0.77
N TYR A 268 22.68 -27.07 -1.59
CA TYR A 268 23.07 -26.80 -2.97
C TYR A 268 22.25 -27.66 -3.92
N LEU A 269 21.73 -27.07 -4.98
CA LEU A 269 21.03 -27.75 -6.05
C LEU A 269 21.88 -27.72 -7.32
N PRO A 270 22.46 -28.86 -7.75
CA PRO A 270 23.15 -28.95 -9.02
C PRO A 270 22.22 -28.58 -10.18
N TRP A 271 22.73 -27.81 -11.13
CA TRP A 271 21.97 -27.40 -12.28
C TRP A 271 21.52 -28.58 -13.14
N LYS A 272 20.29 -28.49 -13.64
CA LYS A 272 19.77 -29.37 -14.70
C LYS A 272 18.98 -28.53 -15.70
N LYS A 273 19.04 -28.93 -16.97
CA LYS A 273 18.36 -28.28 -18.08
C LYS A 273 16.87 -28.04 -17.82
N GLU A 274 16.19 -29.03 -17.31
CA GLU A 274 14.76 -29.04 -17.07
C GLU A 274 14.28 -28.07 -15.98
N TYR A 275 15.20 -27.50 -15.20
CA TYR A 275 14.85 -26.52 -14.15
C TYR A 275 14.49 -25.14 -14.70
N GLY A 276 14.91 -24.83 -15.94
CA GLY A 276 14.51 -23.59 -16.62
C GLY A 276 15.16 -22.31 -16.11
N TRP A 277 16.12 -22.41 -15.17
CA TRP A 277 16.95 -21.28 -14.73
C TRP A 277 18.35 -21.37 -15.29
N TYR A 278 19.11 -20.26 -15.22
CA TYR A 278 20.42 -20.10 -15.85
C TYR A 278 21.49 -19.77 -14.82
N ASP A 279 22.71 -20.20 -15.08
CA ASP A 279 23.88 -19.97 -14.22
C ASP A 279 25.15 -19.78 -15.08
N CYS A 280 25.22 -18.60 -15.70
CA CYS A 280 26.44 -18.19 -16.40
C CYS A 280 27.52 -17.86 -15.39
N ASN A 281 28.67 -18.52 -15.49
CA ASN A 281 29.80 -18.26 -14.63
C ASN A 281 30.82 -17.37 -15.34
N LYS A 282 31.55 -16.58 -14.55
CA LYS A 282 32.76 -15.89 -15.02
C LYS A 282 33.78 -16.91 -15.46
N ARG A 283 34.46 -16.63 -16.58
CA ARG A 283 35.41 -17.58 -17.21
C ARG A 283 36.84 -17.36 -16.74
N ASN A 284 37.18 -16.14 -16.39
CA ASN A 284 38.55 -15.75 -16.03
C ASN A 284 38.57 -14.75 -14.86
N PRO A 285 37.99 -15.09 -13.70
CA PRO A 285 37.93 -14.19 -12.55
C PRO A 285 39.31 -13.97 -11.90
N THR A 286 40.26 -14.88 -12.14
CA THR A 286 41.64 -14.85 -11.60
C THR A 286 42.67 -14.18 -12.54
N ALA A 287 42.19 -13.59 -13.64
CA ALA A 287 43.03 -12.88 -14.63
C ALA A 287 44.13 -13.72 -15.26
N ASN A 288 43.83 -14.91 -15.79
CA ASN A 288 44.72 -15.68 -16.62
C ASN A 288 45.07 -14.86 -17.88
N PRO A 289 46.36 -14.58 -18.18
CA PRO A 289 46.76 -13.72 -19.30
C PRO A 289 46.39 -14.28 -20.68
N ASN A 290 46.03 -15.56 -20.78
CA ASN A 290 45.63 -16.21 -22.03
C ASN A 290 44.10 -16.12 -22.29
N LEU A 291 43.33 -15.55 -21.38
CA LEU A 291 41.89 -15.41 -21.47
C LEU A 291 41.49 -13.95 -21.26
N THR A 292 40.35 -13.54 -21.82
CA THR A 292 39.79 -12.21 -21.56
C THR A 292 39.45 -12.10 -20.09
N PRO A 293 39.91 -11.08 -19.35
CA PRO A 293 39.55 -10.86 -17.98
C PRO A 293 38.06 -10.58 -17.82
N ASP A 294 37.41 -11.12 -16.76
CA ASP A 294 36.01 -10.90 -16.43
C ASP A 294 35.74 -10.84 -14.91
N GLY A 295 36.81 -10.68 -14.13
CA GLY A 295 36.74 -10.68 -12.67
C GLY A 295 35.72 -9.68 -12.07
N MET A 296 35.59 -8.51 -12.70
CA MET A 296 34.67 -7.43 -12.28
C MET A 296 33.28 -7.53 -12.91
N MET A 297 33.02 -8.55 -13.73
CA MET A 297 31.84 -8.66 -14.57
C MET A 297 30.68 -9.44 -13.92
N CYS A 298 30.62 -9.55 -12.59
CA CYS A 298 29.53 -10.24 -11.89
C CYS A 298 28.13 -9.67 -12.23
N TRP A 299 28.04 -8.36 -12.40
CA TRP A 299 26.81 -7.69 -12.82
C TRP A 299 26.35 -8.12 -14.22
N ALA A 300 27.28 -8.30 -15.12
CA ALA A 300 27.03 -8.72 -16.50
C ALA A 300 26.65 -10.21 -16.59
N ALA A 301 27.26 -11.08 -15.80
CA ALA A 301 26.90 -12.49 -15.71
C ALA A 301 25.47 -12.63 -15.14
N THR A 302 25.13 -11.86 -14.11
CA THR A 302 23.77 -11.80 -13.57
C THR A 302 22.78 -11.25 -14.60
N ALA A 303 23.13 -10.18 -15.33
CA ALA A 303 22.28 -9.65 -16.40
C ALA A 303 22.11 -10.69 -17.52
N ALA A 304 23.14 -11.44 -17.89
CA ALA A 304 23.06 -12.50 -18.88
C ALA A 304 22.12 -13.64 -18.45
N ASN A 305 22.19 -14.09 -17.19
CA ASN A 305 21.25 -15.06 -16.64
C ASN A 305 19.80 -14.59 -16.76
N LEU A 306 19.54 -13.34 -16.38
CA LEU A 306 18.20 -12.73 -16.46
C LEU A 306 17.75 -12.55 -17.92
N MET A 307 18.66 -12.23 -18.84
CA MET A 307 18.32 -12.10 -20.26
C MET A 307 18.01 -13.44 -20.92
N HIS A 308 18.76 -14.52 -20.61
CA HIS A 308 18.41 -15.87 -21.06
C HIS A 308 17.01 -16.27 -20.59
N TRP A 309 16.74 -16.06 -19.30
CA TRP A 309 15.40 -16.32 -18.73
C TRP A 309 14.34 -15.45 -19.41
N TRP A 310 14.59 -14.16 -19.58
CA TRP A 310 13.63 -13.22 -20.17
C TRP A 310 13.28 -13.58 -21.62
N ILE A 311 14.27 -13.94 -22.43
CA ILE A 311 14.06 -14.38 -23.81
C ILE A 311 13.28 -15.70 -23.84
N ALA A 312 13.60 -16.65 -22.96
CA ALA A 312 12.87 -17.90 -22.85
C ALA A 312 11.38 -17.70 -22.47
N GLN A 313 11.10 -16.79 -21.52
CA GLN A 313 9.73 -16.48 -21.13
C GLN A 313 8.96 -15.70 -22.23
N ASN A 314 9.66 -14.90 -23.02
CA ASN A 314 9.13 -14.16 -24.15
C ASN A 314 9.23 -14.90 -25.50
N LYS A 315 9.58 -16.20 -25.50
CA LYS A 315 9.89 -16.96 -26.72
C LYS A 315 8.86 -16.78 -27.82
N LYS A 316 7.57 -16.84 -27.52
CA LYS A 316 6.49 -16.64 -28.50
C LYS A 316 6.54 -15.29 -29.23
N TYR A 317 6.98 -14.23 -28.55
CA TYR A 317 7.14 -12.90 -29.12
C TYR A 317 8.47 -12.74 -29.85
N VAL A 318 9.53 -13.31 -29.30
CA VAL A 318 10.87 -13.30 -29.90
C VAL A 318 10.87 -14.07 -31.21
N ASP A 319 10.17 -15.20 -31.29
CA ASP A 319 9.99 -15.97 -32.54
C ASP A 319 9.28 -15.13 -33.62
N LEU A 320 8.25 -14.36 -33.24
CA LEU A 320 7.55 -13.43 -34.16
C LEU A 320 8.41 -12.21 -34.53
N TYR A 321 9.29 -11.76 -33.66
CA TYR A 321 10.26 -10.71 -33.94
C TYR A 321 11.29 -11.17 -34.97
N GLY A 322 11.67 -12.46 -34.91
CA GLY A 322 12.40 -13.20 -35.94
C GLY A 322 13.71 -12.56 -36.36
N GLU A 323 13.92 -12.38 -37.65
CA GLU A 323 15.17 -11.86 -38.22
C GLU A 323 15.53 -10.41 -37.80
N ARG A 324 14.64 -9.68 -37.11
CA ARG A 324 14.94 -8.36 -36.54
C ARG A 324 15.90 -8.47 -35.36
N TYR A 325 15.88 -9.60 -34.65
CA TYR A 325 16.86 -9.86 -33.62
C TYR A 325 18.25 -10.04 -34.24
N LYS A 326 19.18 -9.18 -33.88
CA LYS A 326 20.56 -9.20 -34.34
C LYS A 326 21.57 -9.37 -33.20
N GLY A 327 21.08 -9.83 -32.05
CA GLY A 327 21.90 -10.03 -30.85
C GLY A 327 22.65 -11.36 -30.83
N PRO A 328 23.36 -11.64 -29.73
CA PRO A 328 24.09 -12.90 -29.52
C PRO A 328 23.12 -14.07 -29.50
N VAL A 329 23.65 -15.26 -29.73
CA VAL A 329 22.90 -16.50 -29.65
C VAL A 329 22.39 -16.67 -28.23
N TYR A 330 21.10 -16.93 -28.11
CA TYR A 330 20.42 -17.15 -26.82
C TYR A 330 19.93 -18.58 -26.62
N ASP A 331 19.88 -19.34 -27.70
CA ASP A 331 19.52 -20.76 -27.69
C ASP A 331 20.74 -21.55 -27.20
N TYR A 332 20.83 -21.64 -25.92
CA TYR A 332 21.97 -22.15 -25.19
C TYR A 332 22.17 -23.65 -25.44
N PRO A 333 23.33 -24.13 -25.82
CA PRO A 333 23.60 -25.55 -25.75
C PRO A 333 23.61 -25.97 -24.30
N LEU A 334 22.56 -26.67 -23.92
CA LEU A 334 22.17 -27.00 -22.55
C LEU A 334 23.09 -28.03 -21.87
N ASP A 335 24.11 -28.48 -22.55
CA ASP A 335 25.21 -29.28 -22.04
C ASP A 335 26.38 -28.42 -21.51
N LYS A 336 26.36 -27.09 -21.77
CA LYS A 336 27.39 -26.15 -21.35
C LYS A 336 26.81 -24.89 -20.69
N PRO A 337 26.12 -25.01 -19.57
CA PRO A 337 25.43 -23.88 -18.94
C PRO A 337 26.36 -22.75 -18.47
N GLN A 338 27.66 -22.96 -18.46
CA GLN A 338 28.65 -21.94 -18.10
C GLN A 338 29.06 -21.05 -19.28
N GLU A 339 28.74 -21.45 -20.51
CA GLU A 339 29.07 -20.68 -21.71
C GLU A 339 27.83 -19.87 -22.14
N SER A 340 27.96 -18.57 -22.26
CA SER A 340 26.89 -17.68 -22.67
C SER A 340 27.40 -16.66 -23.67
N ASP A 341 26.84 -16.67 -24.88
CA ASP A 341 27.15 -15.64 -25.89
C ASP A 341 26.59 -14.27 -25.45
N ILE A 342 25.52 -14.26 -24.67
CA ILE A 342 25.02 -13.01 -24.06
C ILE A 342 26.02 -12.47 -23.07
N PHE A 343 26.58 -13.30 -22.18
CA PHE A 343 27.63 -12.87 -21.26
C PHE A 343 28.89 -12.42 -22.02
N GLN A 344 29.31 -13.17 -23.06
CA GLN A 344 30.44 -12.78 -23.89
C GLN A 344 30.21 -11.41 -24.56
N CYS A 345 28.99 -11.13 -25.01
CA CYS A 345 28.64 -9.82 -25.57
C CYS A 345 28.89 -8.67 -24.58
N TYR A 346 28.59 -8.86 -23.30
CA TYR A 346 28.93 -7.87 -22.26
C TYR A 346 30.43 -7.74 -22.05
N VAL A 347 31.17 -8.87 -21.99
CA VAL A 347 32.64 -8.88 -21.81
C VAL A 347 33.29 -8.10 -22.94
N ASP A 348 32.89 -8.36 -24.18
CA ASP A 348 33.43 -7.70 -25.38
C ASP A 348 33.08 -6.20 -25.41
N ALA A 349 31.89 -5.83 -24.91
CA ALA A 349 31.41 -4.44 -24.94
C ALA A 349 32.01 -3.57 -23.83
N PHE A 350 32.27 -4.11 -22.64
CA PHE A 350 32.57 -3.32 -21.45
C PHE A 350 33.94 -3.54 -20.83
N ASP A 351 34.73 -4.49 -21.35
CA ASP A 351 35.97 -4.90 -20.73
C ASP A 351 35.76 -5.37 -19.28
N ASP A 352 36.80 -5.75 -18.57
CA ASP A 352 36.69 -6.18 -17.16
C ASP A 352 36.42 -4.99 -16.21
N LYS A 353 35.23 -4.43 -16.25
CA LYS A 353 34.80 -3.29 -15.42
C LYS A 353 33.58 -3.61 -14.59
N ALA A 354 33.55 -3.07 -13.37
CA ALA A 354 32.39 -3.09 -12.54
C ALA A 354 31.23 -2.31 -13.19
N GLY A 355 29.97 -2.73 -12.93
CA GLY A 355 28.76 -2.10 -13.48
C GLY A 355 27.54 -2.43 -12.66
N LYS A 356 26.34 -2.17 -13.21
CA LYS A 356 25.07 -2.43 -12.57
C LYS A 356 24.23 -3.40 -13.41
N ILE A 357 23.51 -4.30 -12.74
CA ILE A 357 22.64 -5.30 -13.38
C ILE A 357 21.59 -4.63 -14.26
N ASP A 358 20.89 -3.63 -13.72
CA ASP A 358 19.82 -2.91 -14.41
C ASP A 358 20.34 -2.13 -15.63
N ASP A 359 21.51 -1.52 -15.53
CA ASP A 359 22.15 -0.85 -16.67
C ASP A 359 22.48 -1.85 -17.78
N GLY A 360 23.00 -3.04 -17.44
CA GLY A 360 23.25 -4.11 -18.40
C GLY A 360 21.98 -4.58 -19.12
N ILE A 361 20.94 -4.88 -18.36
CA ILE A 361 19.64 -5.29 -18.90
C ILE A 361 19.10 -4.23 -19.86
N ASN A 362 19.06 -2.98 -19.41
CA ASN A 362 18.51 -1.89 -20.19
C ASN A 362 19.35 -1.57 -21.45
N TRP A 363 20.69 -1.70 -21.37
CA TRP A 363 21.56 -1.63 -22.55
C TRP A 363 21.24 -2.73 -23.56
N PHE A 364 21.11 -3.98 -23.12
CA PHE A 364 20.84 -5.12 -24.01
C PHE A 364 19.49 -4.99 -24.73
N ILE A 365 18.44 -4.61 -23.99
CA ILE A 365 17.07 -4.55 -24.52
C ILE A 365 16.88 -3.36 -25.47
N HIS A 366 17.12 -2.15 -25.02
CA HIS A 366 16.79 -0.94 -25.78
C HIS A 366 17.98 -0.03 -26.13
N GLY A 367 19.19 -0.40 -25.75
CA GLY A 367 20.40 0.31 -26.16
C GLY A 367 20.76 1.51 -25.30
N LYS A 368 20.14 1.68 -24.12
CA LYS A 368 20.54 2.73 -23.18
C LYS A 368 21.96 2.52 -22.72
N VAL A 369 22.84 3.42 -23.11
CA VAL A 369 24.26 3.32 -22.74
C VAL A 369 24.43 3.65 -21.26
N PRO A 370 25.05 2.77 -20.45
CA PRO A 370 25.37 3.07 -19.08
C PRO A 370 26.27 4.29 -18.94
N SER A 371 26.09 5.05 -17.87
CA SER A 371 27.05 6.11 -17.51
C SER A 371 28.39 5.55 -17.06
N TYR A 372 28.38 4.34 -16.51
CA TYR A 372 29.52 3.54 -16.07
C TYR A 372 29.12 2.06 -16.06
N PRO A 373 29.98 1.12 -16.55
CA PRO A 373 31.24 1.36 -17.26
C PRO A 373 31.02 1.95 -18.66
N LYS A 374 32.06 2.58 -19.20
CA LYS A 374 32.06 3.07 -20.59
C LYS A 374 32.15 1.90 -21.57
N LEU A 375 31.38 2.00 -22.67
CA LEU A 375 31.49 1.07 -23.77
C LEU A 375 32.87 1.20 -24.46
N LEU A 376 33.42 0.07 -24.86
CA LEU A 376 34.58 0.02 -25.75
C LEU A 376 34.13 0.37 -27.18
N ALA A 377 34.95 1.12 -27.90
CA ALA A 377 34.73 1.28 -29.33
C ALA A 377 35.18 -0.02 -30.07
N PRO A 378 34.41 -0.58 -31.00
CA PRO A 378 33.20 -0.07 -31.66
C PRO A 378 31.85 -0.60 -31.08
N TYR A 379 31.80 -1.07 -29.85
CA TYR A 379 30.66 -1.76 -29.25
C TYR A 379 29.53 -0.80 -28.82
N ASN A 380 28.86 -0.15 -29.78
CA ASN A 380 27.67 0.66 -29.52
C ASN A 380 26.36 -0.05 -29.87
N TYR A 381 26.37 -1.39 -30.05
CA TYR A 381 25.35 -2.08 -30.85
C TYR A 381 24.26 -2.78 -30.08
N ALA A 382 24.17 -2.62 -28.77
CA ALA A 382 23.01 -3.17 -28.02
C ALA A 382 21.69 -2.54 -28.44
N GLY A 383 20.65 -2.86 -27.75
CA GLY A 383 19.29 -2.48 -28.13
C GLY A 383 18.70 -3.46 -29.10
N TYR A 384 18.91 -4.75 -28.83
CA TYR A 384 18.47 -5.84 -29.70
C TYR A 384 16.96 -5.95 -29.82
N PHE A 385 16.21 -5.26 -28.94
CA PHE A 385 14.77 -5.18 -28.93
C PHE A 385 14.25 -3.73 -28.90
N LYS A 386 15.08 -2.76 -29.31
CA LYS A 386 14.75 -1.31 -29.27
C LYS A 386 13.52 -0.92 -30.06
N ASP A 387 13.14 -1.68 -31.10
CA ASP A 387 11.94 -1.43 -31.88
C ASP A 387 10.66 -1.69 -31.06
N VAL A 388 10.74 -2.63 -30.11
CA VAL A 388 9.66 -3.00 -29.19
C VAL A 388 9.70 -2.12 -27.94
N PHE A 389 10.91 -1.91 -27.41
CA PHE A 389 11.15 -1.20 -26.16
C PHE A 389 12.03 0.04 -26.44
N PRO A 390 11.44 1.22 -26.65
CA PRO A 390 12.21 2.43 -26.85
C PRO A 390 12.96 2.86 -25.58
N GLU A 391 13.99 3.66 -25.71
CA GLU A 391 14.93 4.01 -24.62
C GLU A 391 14.29 4.49 -23.31
N GLY A 392 13.10 5.10 -23.35
CA GLY A 392 12.35 5.51 -22.17
C GLY A 392 11.68 4.39 -21.39
N VAL A 393 11.64 3.16 -21.92
CA VAL A 393 11.00 2.01 -21.29
C VAL A 393 12.05 1.18 -20.56
N LEU A 394 12.15 1.35 -19.24
CA LEU A 394 13.10 0.62 -18.41
C LEU A 394 12.45 -0.64 -17.83
N LEU A 395 12.80 -1.82 -18.36
CA LEU A 395 12.34 -3.11 -17.83
C LEU A 395 13.17 -3.57 -16.62
N GLY A 396 14.46 -3.27 -16.59
CA GLY A 396 15.33 -3.50 -15.44
C GLY A 396 15.19 -2.33 -14.44
N LYS A 397 14.79 -2.62 -13.20
CA LYS A 397 14.62 -1.62 -12.13
C LYS A 397 15.46 -1.97 -10.91
N ASN A 398 16.20 -0.98 -10.38
CA ASN A 398 17.07 -1.13 -9.22
C ASN A 398 16.39 -0.56 -7.95
N ILE A 399 16.32 -1.37 -6.90
CA ILE A 399 15.64 -1.07 -5.65
C ILE A 399 16.66 -1.19 -4.51
N GLY A 400 16.80 -0.12 -3.72
CA GLY A 400 17.64 -0.07 -2.53
C GLY A 400 16.83 0.17 -1.27
N GLY A 401 17.51 0.32 -0.12
CA GLY A 401 16.84 0.59 1.16
C GLY A 401 16.06 -0.63 1.67
N LEU A 402 16.71 -1.79 1.68
CA LEU A 402 16.10 -3.09 1.95
C LEU A 402 15.96 -3.33 3.47
N SER A 403 15.02 -2.61 4.12
CA SER A 403 14.49 -3.05 5.41
C SER A 403 13.82 -4.43 5.27
N LYS A 404 13.46 -5.05 6.39
CA LYS A 404 12.69 -6.30 6.37
C LYS A 404 11.44 -6.17 5.50
N GLU A 405 10.68 -5.11 5.69
CA GLU A 405 9.41 -4.86 5.00
C GLU A 405 9.64 -4.68 3.50
N ASN A 406 10.52 -3.74 3.12
CA ASN A 406 10.81 -3.43 1.71
C ASN A 406 11.37 -4.64 0.96
N PHE A 407 12.20 -5.46 1.62
CA PHE A 407 12.73 -6.69 1.03
C PHE A 407 11.62 -7.68 0.74
N ASN A 408 10.78 -7.97 1.73
CA ASN A 408 9.66 -8.91 1.59
C ASN A 408 8.68 -8.47 0.51
N GLU A 409 8.26 -7.22 0.52
CA GLU A 409 7.35 -6.65 -0.48
C GLU A 409 7.93 -6.75 -1.89
N THR A 410 9.21 -6.39 -2.07
CA THR A 410 9.87 -6.45 -3.37
C THR A 410 9.94 -7.88 -3.91
N ILE A 411 10.28 -8.87 -3.07
CA ILE A 411 10.36 -10.27 -3.48
C ILE A 411 8.96 -10.82 -3.80
N LYS A 412 7.96 -10.55 -2.95
CA LYS A 412 6.57 -10.95 -3.19
C LYS A 412 6.01 -10.36 -4.48
N ASP A 413 6.22 -9.06 -4.70
CA ASP A 413 5.82 -8.39 -5.94
C ASP A 413 6.48 -9.02 -7.17
N ALA A 414 7.78 -9.25 -7.11
CA ALA A 414 8.52 -9.84 -8.23
C ALA A 414 8.02 -11.24 -8.57
N LEU A 415 7.81 -12.11 -7.58
CA LEU A 415 7.32 -13.47 -7.79
C LEU A 415 5.85 -13.48 -8.28
N LYS A 416 5.00 -12.64 -7.72
CA LYS A 416 3.57 -12.51 -8.10
C LYS A 416 3.41 -11.98 -9.53
N ASN A 417 4.21 -10.99 -9.90
CA ASN A 417 4.15 -10.31 -11.19
C ASN A 417 5.13 -10.88 -12.23
N LYS A 418 5.60 -12.12 -12.02
CA LYS A 418 6.42 -12.87 -13.00
C LYS A 418 7.69 -12.14 -13.41
N LYS A 419 8.36 -11.44 -12.49
CA LYS A 419 9.60 -10.71 -12.76
C LYS A 419 10.82 -11.58 -12.47
N GLY A 420 11.88 -11.38 -13.24
CA GLY A 420 13.22 -11.91 -12.92
C GLY A 420 13.86 -11.12 -11.79
N ILE A 421 14.76 -11.74 -11.00
CA ILE A 421 15.33 -11.13 -9.80
C ILE A 421 16.85 -11.28 -9.81
N GLY A 422 17.56 -10.15 -9.78
CA GLY A 422 18.98 -10.06 -9.48
C GLY A 422 19.17 -9.42 -8.12
N ILE A 423 20.19 -9.80 -7.38
CA ILE A 423 20.54 -9.20 -6.09
C ILE A 423 21.99 -8.76 -6.05
N VAL A 424 22.25 -7.68 -5.30
CA VAL A 424 23.60 -7.19 -5.03
C VAL A 424 23.89 -7.39 -3.55
N ILE A 425 24.94 -8.13 -3.26
CA ILE A 425 25.34 -8.54 -1.92
C ILE A 425 26.66 -7.86 -1.52
N GLY A 426 26.86 -7.71 -0.22
CA GLY A 426 28.06 -7.10 0.36
C GLY A 426 28.01 -5.56 0.43
N PRO A 427 29.03 -4.96 1.06
CA PRO A 427 29.14 -3.52 1.18
C PRO A 427 29.49 -2.86 -0.16
N ALA A 428 29.17 -1.58 -0.31
CA ALA A 428 29.29 -0.85 -1.58
C ALA A 428 30.67 -0.90 -2.27
N ASN A 429 31.73 -1.05 -1.50
CA ASN A 429 33.12 -1.13 -2.00
C ASN A 429 33.61 -2.56 -2.31
N LYS A 430 32.82 -3.58 -1.97
CA LYS A 430 33.10 -5.00 -2.22
C LYS A 430 31.79 -5.75 -2.55
N SER A 431 30.93 -5.13 -3.35
CA SER A 431 29.68 -5.74 -3.73
C SER A 431 29.85 -6.80 -4.82
N HIS A 432 29.01 -7.82 -4.76
CA HIS A 432 28.90 -8.88 -5.73
C HIS A 432 27.47 -8.99 -6.23
N ALA A 433 27.30 -9.20 -7.53
CA ALA A 433 26.00 -9.36 -8.16
C ALA A 433 25.74 -10.84 -8.47
N VAL A 434 24.55 -11.33 -8.12
CA VAL A 434 24.14 -12.74 -8.26
C VAL A 434 22.66 -12.82 -8.68
N THR A 435 22.25 -13.98 -9.20
CA THR A 435 20.87 -14.18 -9.65
C THR A 435 20.06 -14.92 -8.58
N MET A 436 18.83 -14.48 -8.35
CA MET A 436 17.90 -15.14 -7.45
C MET A 436 16.79 -15.83 -8.25
N TRP A 437 16.62 -17.12 -8.02
CA TRP A 437 15.66 -17.96 -8.75
C TRP A 437 14.44 -18.37 -7.93
N GLY A 438 14.33 -17.97 -6.68
CA GLY A 438 13.16 -18.24 -5.86
C GLY A 438 13.37 -17.93 -4.38
N ALA A 439 12.33 -18.13 -3.60
CA ALA A 439 12.30 -17.90 -2.16
C ALA A 439 11.42 -18.91 -1.43
N GLU A 440 11.73 -19.10 -0.15
CA GLU A 440 10.85 -19.76 0.81
C GLU A 440 10.35 -18.74 1.82
N PHE A 441 9.11 -18.91 2.24
CA PHE A 441 8.44 -18.04 3.18
C PHE A 441 8.12 -18.79 4.47
N ASP A 442 8.24 -18.12 5.60
CA ASP A 442 7.96 -18.70 6.92
C ASP A 442 6.45 -18.70 7.25
N GLU A 443 6.12 -19.05 8.50
CA GLU A 443 4.75 -19.06 9.02
C GLU A 443 4.08 -17.68 9.07
N ASN A 444 4.86 -16.59 9.01
CA ASN A 444 4.37 -15.22 8.95
C ASN A 444 4.23 -14.72 7.51
N GLY A 445 4.76 -15.46 6.53
CA GLY A 445 4.84 -15.06 5.14
C GLY A 445 6.05 -14.19 4.84
N ASP A 446 7.05 -14.12 5.74
CA ASP A 446 8.32 -13.45 5.51
C ASP A 446 9.29 -14.38 4.78
N VAL A 447 10.16 -13.81 3.94
CA VAL A 447 11.19 -14.57 3.25
C VAL A 447 12.18 -15.15 4.25
N SER A 448 12.25 -16.46 4.32
CA SER A 448 13.13 -17.21 5.24
C SER A 448 14.36 -17.79 4.53
N TYR A 449 14.25 -18.12 3.25
CA TYR A 449 15.35 -18.58 2.39
C TYR A 449 15.22 -18.02 0.99
N ILE A 450 16.36 -17.89 0.31
CA ILE A 450 16.42 -17.58 -1.13
C ILE A 450 17.20 -18.67 -1.87
N TYR A 451 16.93 -18.81 -3.17
CA TYR A 451 17.65 -19.68 -4.09
C TYR A 451 18.53 -18.82 -4.99
N MET A 452 19.84 -18.89 -4.80
CA MET A 452 20.83 -17.99 -5.41
C MET A 452 21.78 -18.76 -6.30
N ALA A 453 21.93 -18.34 -7.56
CA ALA A 453 22.99 -18.78 -8.46
C ALA A 453 24.12 -17.76 -8.44
N ASP A 454 25.33 -18.22 -8.12
CA ASP A 454 26.54 -17.40 -8.00
C ASP A 454 27.46 -17.61 -9.20
N ASN A 455 27.73 -16.55 -9.92
CA ASN A 455 28.61 -16.59 -11.09
C ASN A 455 30.10 -16.77 -10.78
N ASN A 456 30.46 -17.03 -9.52
CA ASN A 456 31.79 -17.39 -9.05
C ASN A 456 31.92 -18.87 -8.65
N ASP A 457 30.88 -19.67 -8.75
CA ASP A 457 30.87 -21.07 -8.31
C ASP A 457 32.04 -21.90 -8.86
N ARG A 458 32.45 -21.60 -10.07
CA ARG A 458 33.59 -22.25 -10.72
C ARG A 458 34.91 -22.17 -9.93
N ASP A 459 35.09 -21.08 -9.16
CA ASP A 459 36.35 -20.85 -8.44
C ASP A 459 36.37 -21.53 -7.08
N TYR A 460 35.24 -21.78 -6.48
CA TYR A 460 35.13 -22.27 -5.12
C TYR A 460 34.92 -23.78 -5.03
N PHE A 461 34.36 -24.43 -6.07
CA PHE A 461 33.95 -25.82 -6.00
C PHE A 461 34.27 -26.60 -7.27
N GLU A 462 35.33 -27.41 -7.27
CA GLU A 462 35.61 -28.29 -8.40
C GLU A 462 34.45 -29.22 -8.79
N GLN A 463 33.62 -29.59 -7.83
CA GLN A 463 32.48 -30.49 -8.02
C GLN A 463 31.16 -29.75 -8.29
N TRP A 464 31.05 -28.44 -7.99
CA TRP A 464 29.80 -27.69 -7.94
C TRP A 464 29.83 -26.43 -8.80
N LYS A 465 30.21 -26.60 -10.06
CA LYS A 465 30.51 -25.47 -10.96
C LYS A 465 29.27 -24.72 -11.47
N VAL A 466 28.06 -25.27 -11.28
CA VAL A 466 26.79 -24.71 -11.78
C VAL A 466 25.68 -25.18 -10.89
N GLY A 467 25.02 -24.24 -10.21
CA GLY A 467 23.92 -24.59 -9.32
C GLY A 467 23.30 -23.43 -8.54
N CYS A 468 22.34 -23.75 -7.72
CA CYS A 468 21.70 -22.81 -6.78
C CYS A 468 22.03 -23.16 -5.34
N LEU A 469 22.34 -22.14 -4.57
CA LEU A 469 22.43 -22.21 -3.12
C LEU A 469 21.11 -21.84 -2.47
N ARG A 470 20.69 -22.61 -1.48
CA ARG A 470 19.60 -22.26 -0.58
C ARG A 470 20.20 -21.56 0.63
N LEU A 471 19.97 -20.26 0.75
CA LEU A 471 20.57 -19.41 1.78
C LEU A 471 19.52 -18.87 2.74
N GLN A 472 19.76 -19.00 4.04
CA GLN A 472 18.87 -18.50 5.08
C GLN A 472 18.92 -16.97 5.14
N ILE A 473 17.76 -16.33 5.08
CA ILE A 473 17.61 -14.88 5.30
C ILE A 473 17.53 -14.61 6.81
N VAL A 474 18.20 -13.54 7.21
CA VAL A 474 18.13 -12.97 8.55
C VAL A 474 17.89 -11.46 8.46
N TYR A 475 17.10 -10.96 9.38
CA TYR A 475 16.79 -9.53 9.48
C TYR A 475 17.50 -8.99 10.73
N GLU A 476 18.46 -8.10 10.53
CA GLU A 476 19.24 -7.49 11.61
C GLU A 476 18.77 -6.05 11.83
N THR A 477 19.01 -5.51 13.02
CA THR A 477 18.59 -4.16 13.40
C THR A 477 19.81 -3.27 13.59
N TYR A 478 19.76 -2.04 13.07
CA TYR A 478 20.79 -1.03 13.36
C TYR A 478 20.69 -0.58 14.81
N PRO A 479 21.81 -0.22 15.46
CA PRO A 479 21.79 0.32 16.83
C PRO A 479 20.90 1.56 17.02
N GLU A 480 20.79 2.39 15.97
CA GLU A 480 19.96 3.59 15.91
C GLU A 480 18.49 3.34 15.55
N GLY A 481 18.11 2.08 15.33
CA GLY A 481 16.78 1.65 14.88
C GLY A 481 16.69 1.43 13.38
N GLY A 482 15.64 0.71 12.95
CA GLY A 482 15.47 0.24 11.57
C GLY A 482 16.09 -1.14 11.33
N SER A 483 15.67 -1.82 10.27
CA SER A 483 16.15 -3.16 9.93
C SER A 483 16.91 -3.18 8.61
N TYR A 484 17.74 -4.20 8.41
CA TYR A 484 18.39 -4.50 7.14
C TYR A 484 18.40 -6.00 6.90
N THR A 485 18.47 -6.38 5.64
CA THR A 485 18.35 -7.79 5.24
C THR A 485 19.72 -8.36 4.94
N CYS A 486 19.99 -9.54 5.51
CA CYS A 486 21.20 -10.32 5.30
C CYS A 486 20.86 -11.77 4.96
N PHE A 487 21.82 -12.50 4.46
CA PHE A 487 21.79 -13.96 4.50
C PHE A 487 22.98 -14.52 5.28
N LYS A 488 22.82 -15.70 5.86
CA LYS A 488 23.91 -16.44 6.47
C LYS A 488 24.74 -17.08 5.36
N SER A 489 25.96 -16.62 5.22
CA SER A 489 26.89 -17.13 4.21
C SER A 489 27.44 -18.49 4.60
N GLY A 490 27.25 -19.50 3.74
CA GLY A 490 27.99 -20.75 3.81
C GLY A 490 29.36 -20.70 3.12
N TYR A 491 29.71 -19.56 2.52
CA TYR A 491 30.99 -19.40 1.77
C TYR A 491 32.16 -18.93 2.62
N ILE A 492 31.91 -18.42 3.81
CA ILE A 492 32.93 -17.82 4.67
C ILE A 492 32.94 -18.55 5.99
N GLU A 493 34.10 -19.05 6.37
CA GLU A 493 34.35 -19.80 7.63
C GLU A 493 33.89 -19.09 8.91
N ASP A 494 33.50 -17.81 8.84
CA ASP A 494 33.24 -16.93 9.96
C ASP A 494 31.77 -16.82 10.40
N ASN A 495 30.84 -17.54 9.81
CA ASN A 495 29.40 -17.42 10.12
C ASN A 495 28.82 -15.98 10.04
N ARG A 496 29.47 -15.09 9.30
CA ARG A 496 29.07 -13.68 9.17
C ARG A 496 27.89 -13.54 8.24
N SER A 497 26.95 -12.67 8.64
CA SER A 497 25.86 -12.26 7.77
C SER A 497 26.38 -11.39 6.63
N THR A 498 25.93 -11.68 5.41
CA THR A 498 26.22 -10.86 4.23
C THR A 498 25.00 -10.01 3.90
N VAL A 499 25.20 -8.70 3.86
CA VAL A 499 24.11 -7.73 3.57
C VAL A 499 23.65 -7.87 2.12
N ILE A 500 22.33 -7.88 1.92
CA ILE A 500 21.71 -7.66 0.61
C ILE A 500 21.49 -6.15 0.48
N SER A 501 22.24 -5.50 -0.40
CA SER A 501 22.22 -4.04 -0.52
C SER A 501 21.23 -3.53 -1.57
N ARG A 502 20.93 -4.33 -2.60
CA ARG A 502 20.01 -3.98 -3.67
C ARG A 502 19.31 -5.20 -4.26
N ILE A 503 18.10 -4.98 -4.79
CA ILE A 503 17.38 -5.91 -5.65
C ILE A 503 17.23 -5.26 -7.02
N VAL A 504 17.42 -6.04 -8.08
CA VAL A 504 17.08 -5.64 -9.44
C VAL A 504 15.97 -6.54 -9.94
N THR A 505 14.86 -5.97 -10.39
CA THR A 505 13.76 -6.73 -10.99
C THR A 505 13.73 -6.52 -12.49
N LEU A 506 13.40 -7.57 -13.24
CA LEU A 506 13.24 -7.54 -14.70
C LEU A 506 11.80 -7.90 -15.07
N ASP A 507 11.09 -6.94 -15.65
CA ASP A 507 9.73 -7.12 -16.15
C ASP A 507 9.73 -7.82 -17.52
N LEU A 508 8.70 -8.65 -17.80
CA LEU A 508 8.57 -9.32 -19.09
C LEU A 508 8.24 -8.38 -20.24
N GLY A 509 7.58 -7.26 -19.98
CA GLY A 509 7.20 -6.28 -20.97
C GLY A 509 6.13 -6.76 -21.96
N GLU A 510 5.24 -7.68 -21.55
CA GLU A 510 4.24 -8.30 -22.42
C GLU A 510 3.35 -7.29 -23.15
N GLU A 511 2.99 -6.18 -22.52
CA GLU A 511 2.13 -5.15 -23.11
C GLU A 511 2.81 -4.47 -24.30
N TYR A 512 4.11 -4.21 -24.21
CA TYR A 512 4.90 -3.63 -25.31
C TYR A 512 5.01 -4.60 -26.48
N TRP A 513 5.24 -5.89 -26.19
CA TRP A 513 5.26 -6.93 -27.21
C TRP A 513 3.93 -7.02 -27.96
N LYS A 514 2.82 -7.10 -27.23
CA LYS A 514 1.48 -7.15 -27.82
C LYS A 514 1.19 -5.94 -28.68
N LYS A 515 1.49 -4.75 -28.16
CA LYS A 515 1.31 -3.50 -28.91
C LYS A 515 2.13 -3.48 -30.19
N TYR A 516 3.40 -3.88 -30.14
CA TYR A 516 4.30 -3.88 -31.29
C TYR A 516 3.87 -4.89 -32.36
N LEU A 517 3.41 -6.06 -31.96
CA LEU A 517 3.01 -7.15 -32.86
C LEU A 517 1.53 -7.07 -33.30
N GLY A 518 0.75 -6.15 -32.75
CA GLY A 518 -0.67 -6.00 -33.06
C GLY A 518 -1.53 -7.11 -32.48
N LEU A 519 -1.18 -7.67 -31.32
CA LEU A 519 -1.82 -8.81 -30.64
C LEU A 519 -2.80 -8.35 -29.54
#